data_fc9b0f5b20c0f1430e86d50df16ee7fb
#
_entry.id   fc9b0f5b20c0f1430e86d50df16ee7fb
#
_cell.length_a   1.000
_cell.length_b   1.000
_cell.length_c   1.000
_cell.angle_alpha   90.00
_cell.angle_beta   90.00
_cell.angle_gamma   90.00
#
_symmetry.space_group_name_H-M   'P 1'
#
loop_
_entity.id
_entity.type
_entity.pdbx_description
1 polymer ?
#
loop_
_entity_poly.entity_id
_entity_poly.type
_entity_poly.pdbx_seq_one_letter_code
_entity_poly.pdbx_strand_id
1 'polypeptide(L)'
;SSPPKDKLLATDERITNACRNCEPDPWAEKDLFYVVGHVNGGKIKYLFFIQGTCYAADHTIYQKIHDPIKKEVDSIIDSLGLEKGETIEIGKVKKVDPLGITELRIRGMWQIQNPLKVYENFCKIENDKKVYLFALMTKEKYNSYPDVHRNNLEKIVENSFSINDIKIKSPNNPAKLLDAKLIKFS
;
A
#
# COMPACT_ATOMS: atom_id res chain seq x y z
N SER A 1 -11.82 5.79 -1.99
CA SER A 1 -10.50 5.29 -1.59
C SER A 1 -9.44 5.75 -2.57
N SER A 2 -8.20 5.81 -2.10
CA SER A 2 -7.06 6.17 -2.95
C SER A 2 -6.50 4.95 -3.65
N PRO A 3 -5.86 5.09 -4.81
CA PRO A 3 -5.01 4.05 -5.37
C PRO A 3 -3.96 3.57 -4.37
N PRO A 4 -3.51 2.32 -4.47
CA PRO A 4 -2.35 1.85 -3.74
C PRO A 4 -1.12 2.73 -4.02
N LYS A 5 -0.15 2.72 -3.12
CA LYS A 5 1.08 3.52 -3.24
C LYS A 5 2.29 2.67 -2.92
N ASP A 6 3.31 2.81 -3.71
CA ASP A 6 4.63 2.23 -3.45
C ASP A 6 5.40 3.03 -2.39
N LYS A 7 5.25 4.36 -2.40
CA LYS A 7 5.90 5.32 -1.50
C LYS A 7 4.93 6.39 -1.01
N LEU A 8 5.31 7.09 0.04
CA LEU A 8 4.61 8.27 0.52
C LEU A 8 5.38 9.52 0.05
N LEU A 9 4.70 10.40 -0.68
CA LEU A 9 5.26 11.68 -1.13
C LEU A 9 4.83 12.81 -0.18
N ALA A 10 5.75 13.72 0.17
CA ALA A 10 5.43 14.90 0.97
C ALA A 10 4.40 15.82 0.31
N THR A 11 4.31 15.79 -1.02
CA THR A 11 3.34 16.53 -1.83
C THR A 11 1.95 15.91 -1.85
N ASP A 12 1.76 14.72 -1.28
CA ASP A 12 0.44 14.07 -1.24
C ASP A 12 -0.54 14.90 -0.39
N GLU A 13 -1.59 15.40 -1.01
CA GLU A 13 -2.60 16.25 -0.37
C GLU A 13 -3.35 15.56 0.79
N ARG A 14 -3.29 14.22 0.83
CA ARG A 14 -4.00 13.40 1.83
C ARG A 14 -3.22 13.19 3.12
N ILE A 15 -1.94 13.55 3.16
CA ILE A 15 -1.17 13.48 4.41
C ILE A 15 -1.44 14.70 5.29
N THR A 16 -1.52 14.46 6.59
CA THR A 16 -1.70 15.55 7.57
C THR A 16 -0.43 16.38 7.71
N ASN A 17 -0.57 17.61 8.19
CA ASN A 17 0.58 18.46 8.52
C ASN A 17 1.49 17.82 9.58
N ALA A 18 0.91 17.07 10.52
CA ALA A 18 1.69 16.31 11.49
C ALA A 18 2.59 15.26 10.83
N CYS A 19 2.08 14.54 9.80
CA CYS A 19 2.90 13.63 9.01
C CYS A 19 3.96 14.35 8.17
N ARG A 20 3.65 15.53 7.62
CA ARG A 20 4.63 16.33 6.85
C ARG A 20 5.77 16.81 7.70
N ASN A 21 5.48 17.20 8.93
CA ASN A 21 6.41 17.82 9.86
C ASN A 21 6.90 16.84 10.94
N CYS A 22 6.82 15.52 10.68
CA CYS A 22 7.22 14.52 11.68
C CYS A 22 8.74 14.42 11.90
N GLU A 23 9.52 15.08 11.04
CA GLU A 23 10.97 15.16 11.15
C GLU A 23 11.43 16.62 11.10
N PRO A 24 12.58 16.94 11.73
CA PRO A 24 13.10 18.30 11.75
C PRO A 24 13.48 18.81 10.36
N ASP A 25 13.92 17.91 9.46
CA ASP A 25 14.32 18.27 8.12
C ASP A 25 13.20 17.98 7.10
N PRO A 26 13.02 18.84 6.07
CA PRO A 26 12.09 18.57 4.98
C PRO A 26 12.43 17.27 4.27
N TRP A 27 11.42 16.46 4.01
CA TRP A 27 11.57 15.22 3.26
C TRP A 27 10.72 15.26 1.98
N ALA A 28 11.20 14.60 0.93
CA ALA A 28 10.50 14.51 -0.35
C ALA A 28 9.63 13.24 -0.43
N GLU A 29 10.19 12.11 -0.01
CA GLU A 29 9.51 10.80 -0.01
C GLU A 29 9.90 9.97 1.21
N LYS A 30 9.01 9.05 1.58
CA LYS A 30 9.24 8.05 2.63
C LYS A 30 8.75 6.68 2.17
N ASP A 31 9.38 5.64 2.69
CA ASP A 31 8.88 4.28 2.52
C ASP A 31 7.50 4.12 3.13
N LEU A 32 6.63 3.42 2.43
CA LEU A 32 5.33 2.99 2.91
C LEU A 32 5.37 1.49 3.21
N PHE A 33 4.87 1.09 4.38
CA PHE A 33 4.68 -0.31 4.71
C PHE A 33 3.19 -0.62 4.85
N TYR A 34 2.74 -1.63 4.12
CA TYR A 34 1.44 -2.23 4.32
C TYR A 34 1.53 -3.26 5.43
N VAL A 35 0.57 -3.20 6.36
CA VAL A 35 0.41 -4.22 7.40
C VAL A 35 -0.92 -4.92 7.16
N VAL A 36 -0.85 -6.20 6.79
CA VAL A 36 -2.02 -7.02 6.48
C VAL A 36 -2.12 -8.16 7.48
N GLY A 37 -3.18 -8.17 8.25
CA GLY A 37 -3.48 -9.21 9.23
C GLY A 37 -4.65 -10.09 8.79
N HIS A 38 -4.60 -11.36 9.13
CA HIS A 38 -5.73 -12.28 9.04
C HIS A 38 -6.14 -12.75 10.42
N VAL A 39 -7.42 -12.55 10.74
CA VAL A 39 -8.02 -12.96 12.00
C VAL A 39 -9.06 -14.04 11.71
N ASN A 40 -8.98 -15.17 12.42
CA ASN A 40 -9.96 -16.23 12.33
C ASN A 40 -10.32 -16.68 13.76
N GLY A 41 -11.62 -16.73 14.08
CA GLY A 41 -12.12 -17.08 15.41
C GLY A 41 -11.55 -16.17 16.52
N GLY A 42 -11.42 -14.85 16.25
CA GLY A 42 -10.89 -13.88 17.22
C GLY A 42 -9.37 -13.96 17.44
N LYS A 43 -8.65 -14.81 16.71
CA LYS A 43 -7.20 -14.99 16.84
C LYS A 43 -6.48 -14.58 15.57
N ILE A 44 -5.37 -13.85 15.73
CA ILE A 44 -4.48 -13.52 14.62
C ILE A 44 -3.83 -14.81 14.12
N LYS A 45 -3.92 -15.08 12.82
CA LYS A 45 -3.27 -16.20 12.15
C LYS A 45 -1.96 -15.80 11.50
N TYR A 46 -1.92 -14.61 10.89
CA TYR A 46 -0.68 -14.04 10.42
C TYR A 46 -0.74 -12.52 10.40
N LEU A 47 0.47 -11.92 10.42
CA LEU A 47 0.73 -10.53 10.10
C LEU A 47 1.77 -10.48 8.98
N PHE A 48 1.48 -9.67 7.98
CA PHE A 48 2.39 -9.46 6.86
C PHE A 48 2.76 -7.96 6.78
N PHE A 49 4.04 -7.66 6.91
CA PHE A 49 4.61 -6.33 6.74
C PHE A 49 5.27 -6.27 5.36
N ILE A 50 4.77 -5.41 4.49
CA ILE A 50 5.27 -5.32 3.12
C ILE A 50 5.66 -3.90 2.78
N GLN A 51 6.89 -3.70 2.31
CA GLN A 51 7.29 -2.43 1.71
C GLN A 51 6.48 -2.16 0.44
N GLY A 52 5.99 -0.93 0.29
CA GLY A 52 5.13 -0.53 -0.82
C GLY A 52 5.76 -0.83 -2.18
N THR A 53 7.04 -0.58 -2.35
CA THR A 53 7.81 -0.88 -3.57
C THR A 53 7.76 -2.36 -3.98
N CYS A 54 7.56 -3.27 -3.03
CA CYS A 54 7.38 -4.70 -3.31
C CYS A 54 5.93 -5.06 -3.65
N TYR A 55 4.93 -4.21 -3.35
CA TYR A 55 3.53 -4.61 -3.34
C TYR A 55 2.60 -3.74 -4.18
N ALA A 56 2.90 -2.47 -4.33
CA ALA A 56 2.14 -1.54 -5.16
C ALA A 56 2.99 -1.03 -6.31
N ALA A 57 2.36 -0.71 -7.42
CA ALA A 57 3.03 -0.03 -8.53
C ALA A 57 3.17 1.47 -8.26
N ASP A 58 4.01 2.14 -9.02
CA ASP A 58 4.13 3.59 -9.06
C ASP A 58 2.76 4.24 -9.33
N HIS A 59 2.49 5.37 -8.69
CA HIS A 59 1.20 6.04 -8.76
C HIS A 59 0.80 6.41 -10.19
N THR A 60 1.74 6.68 -11.08
CA THR A 60 1.48 7.02 -12.49
C THR A 60 0.77 5.90 -13.24
N ILE A 61 0.97 4.63 -12.84
CA ILE A 61 0.27 3.48 -13.42
C ILE A 61 -1.23 3.54 -13.08
N TYR A 62 -1.56 3.90 -11.85
CA TYR A 62 -2.96 4.03 -11.41
C TYR A 62 -3.60 5.31 -11.96
N GLN A 63 -2.85 6.40 -12.10
CA GLN A 63 -3.34 7.65 -12.68
C GLN A 63 -3.79 7.49 -14.13
N LYS A 64 -3.11 6.66 -14.93
CA LYS A 64 -3.53 6.35 -16.31
C LYS A 64 -4.96 5.80 -16.42
N ILE A 65 -5.48 5.23 -15.34
CA ILE A 65 -6.86 4.73 -15.27
C ILE A 65 -7.76 5.74 -14.56
N HIS A 66 -7.29 6.30 -13.44
CA HIS A 66 -8.06 7.22 -12.63
C HIS A 66 -8.43 8.51 -13.37
N ASP A 67 -7.44 9.14 -14.02
CA ASP A 67 -7.62 10.48 -14.63
C ASP A 67 -8.60 10.49 -15.80
N PRO A 68 -8.57 9.53 -16.76
CA PRO A 68 -9.60 9.44 -17.79
C PRO A 68 -11.01 9.23 -17.21
N ILE A 69 -11.17 8.35 -16.22
CA ILE A 69 -12.46 8.11 -15.58
C ILE A 69 -12.98 9.38 -14.91
N LYS A 70 -12.11 10.10 -14.17
CA LYS A 70 -12.47 11.37 -13.55
C LYS A 70 -12.92 12.39 -14.57
N LYS A 71 -12.19 12.52 -15.67
CA LYS A 71 -12.51 13.46 -16.77
C LYS A 71 -13.88 13.16 -17.40
N GLU A 72 -14.19 11.89 -17.64
CA GLU A 72 -15.48 11.49 -18.20
C GLU A 72 -16.64 11.76 -17.21
N VAL A 73 -16.43 11.47 -15.93
CA VAL A 73 -17.41 11.79 -14.88
C VAL A 73 -17.66 13.29 -14.79
N ASP A 74 -16.59 14.10 -14.83
CA ASP A 74 -16.69 15.56 -14.84
C ASP A 74 -17.48 16.06 -16.08
N SER A 75 -17.23 15.48 -17.26
CA SER A 75 -17.96 15.81 -18.49
C SER A 75 -19.46 15.48 -18.40
N ILE A 76 -19.80 14.35 -17.80
CA ILE A 76 -21.21 13.97 -17.57
C ILE A 76 -21.90 14.97 -16.63
N ILE A 77 -21.23 15.33 -15.50
CA ILE A 77 -21.76 16.30 -14.54
C ILE A 77 -22.06 17.64 -15.24
N ASP A 78 -21.14 18.11 -16.09
CA ASP A 78 -21.30 19.35 -16.86
C ASP A 78 -22.47 19.25 -17.86
N SER A 79 -22.57 18.13 -18.60
CA SER A 79 -23.63 17.93 -19.58
C SER A 79 -25.03 17.90 -18.97
N LEU A 80 -25.12 17.51 -17.70
CA LEU A 80 -26.38 17.51 -16.94
C LEU A 80 -26.67 18.86 -16.28
N GLY A 81 -25.79 19.87 -16.43
CA GLY A 81 -25.93 21.18 -15.79
C GLY A 81 -25.87 21.14 -14.27
N LEU A 82 -25.20 20.15 -13.68
CA LEU A 82 -25.10 19.97 -12.23
C LEU A 82 -23.95 20.78 -11.66
N GLU A 83 -24.09 21.23 -10.39
CA GLU A 83 -23.05 21.98 -9.71
C GLU A 83 -21.93 21.04 -9.21
N LYS A 84 -20.73 21.19 -9.78
CA LYS A 84 -19.55 20.47 -9.35
C LYS A 84 -19.08 20.92 -7.96
N GLY A 85 -18.62 19.96 -7.16
CA GLY A 85 -17.86 20.19 -5.93
C GLY A 85 -16.38 19.93 -6.14
N GLU A 86 -15.51 20.69 -5.48
CA GLU A 86 -14.10 20.39 -5.42
C GLU A 86 -13.87 19.05 -4.72
N THR A 87 -13.09 18.16 -5.35
CA THR A 87 -12.78 16.85 -4.82
C THR A 87 -11.54 16.24 -5.47
N ILE A 88 -10.74 15.53 -4.65
CA ILE A 88 -9.67 14.63 -5.10
C ILE A 88 -10.21 13.24 -5.49
N GLU A 89 -11.51 13.00 -5.27
CA GLU A 89 -12.18 11.76 -5.66
C GLU A 89 -12.57 11.80 -7.14
N ILE A 90 -13.22 10.74 -7.63
CA ILE A 90 -13.66 10.64 -9.03
C ILE A 90 -14.62 11.76 -9.39
N GLY A 91 -15.58 12.07 -8.49
CA GLY A 91 -16.48 13.20 -8.72
C GLY A 91 -17.24 13.60 -7.46
N LYS A 92 -17.73 14.85 -7.48
CA LYS A 92 -18.62 15.40 -6.46
C LYS A 92 -19.66 16.30 -7.12
N VAL A 93 -20.92 16.09 -6.79
CA VAL A 93 -22.04 16.92 -7.22
C VAL A 93 -22.68 17.55 -5.99
N LYS A 94 -22.88 18.87 -6.03
CA LYS A 94 -23.58 19.61 -4.99
C LYS A 94 -25.05 19.83 -5.38
N LYS A 95 -25.88 20.09 -4.40
CA LYS A 95 -27.28 20.49 -4.60
C LYS A 95 -28.05 19.57 -5.53
N VAL A 96 -27.97 18.26 -5.29
CA VAL A 96 -28.59 17.24 -6.14
C VAL A 96 -30.12 17.32 -6.11
N ASP A 97 -30.69 17.71 -4.97
CA ASP A 97 -32.13 17.87 -4.77
C ASP A 97 -32.56 19.35 -4.86
N PRO A 98 -33.89 19.63 -5.11
CA PRO A 98 -34.39 21.00 -5.22
C PRO A 98 -34.12 21.90 -4.00
N LEU A 99 -33.97 21.33 -2.80
CA LEU A 99 -33.60 22.09 -1.59
C LEU A 99 -32.12 22.40 -1.52
N GLY A 100 -31.32 21.73 -2.34
CA GLY A 100 -29.86 21.90 -2.37
C GLY A 100 -29.12 21.38 -1.13
N ILE A 101 -29.70 20.45 -0.39
CA ILE A 101 -29.16 19.89 0.85
C ILE A 101 -28.46 18.56 0.69
N THR A 102 -28.57 17.93 -0.50
CA THR A 102 -27.94 16.64 -0.80
C THR A 102 -26.71 16.81 -1.69
N GLU A 103 -25.64 16.12 -1.35
CA GLU A 103 -24.43 15.99 -2.18
C GLU A 103 -24.22 14.54 -2.60
N LEU A 104 -23.78 14.31 -3.84
CA LEU A 104 -23.33 13.01 -4.33
C LEU A 104 -21.80 12.99 -4.41
N ARG A 105 -21.20 11.94 -3.85
CA ARG A 105 -19.74 11.68 -3.98
C ARG A 105 -19.51 10.38 -4.71
N ILE A 106 -18.71 10.45 -5.79
CA ILE A 106 -18.36 9.30 -6.63
C ILE A 106 -16.94 8.88 -6.26
N ARG A 107 -16.79 7.65 -5.73
CA ARG A 107 -15.53 7.13 -5.20
C ARG A 107 -15.16 5.83 -5.89
N GLY A 108 -13.90 5.71 -6.30
CA GLY A 108 -13.32 4.43 -6.70
C GLY A 108 -12.93 3.58 -5.49
N MET A 109 -13.11 2.27 -5.59
CA MET A 109 -12.59 1.33 -4.60
C MET A 109 -11.42 0.56 -5.21
N TRP A 110 -10.24 0.74 -4.64
CA TRP A 110 -9.04 0.03 -5.04
C TRP A 110 -8.79 -1.14 -4.09
N GLN A 111 -8.52 -2.30 -4.65
CA GLN A 111 -8.21 -3.50 -3.88
C GLN A 111 -6.90 -4.09 -4.38
N ILE A 112 -5.97 -4.38 -3.46
CA ILE A 112 -4.80 -5.21 -3.72
C ILE A 112 -5.11 -6.62 -3.23
N GLN A 113 -4.66 -7.63 -3.97
CA GLN A 113 -4.78 -9.02 -3.55
C GLN A 113 -4.04 -9.23 -2.22
N ASN A 114 -4.55 -10.18 -1.43
CA ASN A 114 -3.90 -10.56 -0.18
C ASN A 114 -2.44 -10.97 -0.41
N PRO A 115 -1.48 -10.45 0.37
CA PRO A 115 -0.05 -10.72 0.17
C PRO A 115 0.31 -12.20 0.27
N LEU A 116 -0.40 -12.96 1.09
CA LEU A 116 -0.17 -14.41 1.17
C LEU A 116 -0.45 -15.12 -0.16
N LYS A 117 -1.45 -14.62 -0.93
CA LYS A 117 -1.75 -15.12 -2.27
C LYS A 117 -0.73 -14.63 -3.30
N VAL A 118 -0.33 -13.35 -3.21
CA VAL A 118 0.65 -12.75 -4.14
C VAL A 118 2.01 -13.44 -4.02
N TYR A 119 2.39 -13.82 -2.79
CA TYR A 119 3.70 -14.43 -2.46
C TYR A 119 3.58 -15.88 -2.01
N GLU A 120 2.58 -16.63 -2.49
CA GLU A 120 2.32 -18.03 -2.12
C GLU A 120 3.51 -18.97 -2.34
N ASN A 121 4.36 -18.66 -3.32
CA ASN A 121 5.57 -19.44 -3.59
C ASN A 121 6.64 -19.29 -2.48
N PHE A 122 6.56 -18.24 -1.67
CA PHE A 122 7.55 -17.92 -0.64
C PHE A 122 6.97 -18.01 0.77
N CYS A 123 5.66 -17.78 0.93
CA CYS A 123 4.98 -17.69 2.22
C CYS A 123 3.87 -18.73 2.30
N LYS A 124 4.03 -19.71 3.17
CA LYS A 124 3.00 -20.76 3.41
C LYS A 124 2.66 -20.79 4.90
N ILE A 125 1.40 -21.04 5.19
CA ILE A 125 0.91 -21.37 6.53
C ILE A 125 0.78 -22.89 6.59
N GLU A 126 1.67 -23.53 7.34
CA GLU A 126 1.73 -24.99 7.43
C GLU A 126 0.94 -25.52 8.62
N ASN A 127 0.70 -24.70 9.63
CA ASN A 127 0.03 -25.09 10.85
C ASN A 127 -0.92 -23.99 11.35
N ASP A 128 -2.22 -24.28 11.34
CA ASP A 128 -3.27 -23.36 11.78
C ASP A 128 -3.23 -23.00 13.27
N LYS A 129 -2.47 -23.73 14.09
CA LYS A 129 -2.31 -23.45 15.51
C LYS A 129 -1.23 -22.42 15.81
N LYS A 130 -0.35 -22.13 14.84
CA LYS A 130 0.72 -21.15 14.98
C LYS A 130 0.31 -19.78 14.45
N VAL A 131 0.97 -18.73 14.94
CA VAL A 131 0.91 -17.37 14.40
C VAL A 131 2.13 -17.14 13.55
N TYR A 132 1.93 -16.65 12.33
CA TYR A 132 3.01 -16.38 11.41
C TYR A 132 3.23 -14.87 11.27
N LEU A 133 4.48 -14.46 11.22
CA LEU A 133 4.86 -13.11 10.87
C LEU A 133 5.76 -13.15 9.63
N PHE A 134 5.39 -12.36 8.64
CA PHE A 134 6.18 -12.17 7.41
C PHE A 134 6.56 -10.70 7.28
N ALA A 135 7.81 -10.41 6.94
CA ALA A 135 8.22 -9.08 6.52
C ALA A 135 8.94 -9.17 5.19
N LEU A 136 8.48 -8.40 4.20
CA LEU A 136 9.03 -8.36 2.85
C LEU A 136 9.42 -6.94 2.48
N MET A 137 10.67 -6.77 2.07
CA MET A 137 11.20 -5.48 1.62
C MET A 137 12.28 -5.70 0.56
N THR A 138 12.60 -4.66 -0.21
CA THR A 138 13.74 -4.72 -1.13
C THR A 138 15.04 -4.95 -0.36
N LYS A 139 16.00 -5.59 -1.00
CA LYS A 139 17.34 -5.79 -0.41
C LYS A 139 18.03 -4.46 -0.10
N GLU A 140 17.80 -3.45 -0.94
CA GLU A 140 18.27 -2.09 -0.72
C GLU A 140 17.73 -1.52 0.60
N LYS A 141 16.39 -1.63 0.81
CA LYS A 141 15.77 -1.18 2.06
C LYS A 141 16.30 -1.93 3.28
N TYR A 142 16.42 -3.25 3.20
CA TYR A 142 17.02 -4.03 4.30
C TYR A 142 18.41 -3.55 4.63
N ASN A 143 19.24 -3.30 3.63
CA ASN A 143 20.63 -2.84 3.81
C ASN A 143 20.73 -1.39 4.31
N SER A 144 19.67 -0.57 4.17
CA SER A 144 19.65 0.80 4.71
C SER A 144 19.47 0.86 6.24
N TYR A 145 19.06 -0.24 6.87
CA TYR A 145 19.01 -0.30 8.34
C TYR A 145 20.42 -0.37 8.95
N PRO A 146 20.62 0.23 10.12
CA PRO A 146 21.89 0.15 10.84
C PRO A 146 22.35 -1.29 11.05
N ASP A 147 23.67 -1.53 10.90
CA ASP A 147 24.28 -2.85 11.04
C ASP A 147 23.92 -3.51 12.38
N VAL A 148 23.89 -2.73 13.46
CA VAL A 148 23.52 -3.25 14.80
C VAL A 148 22.14 -3.90 14.80
N HIS A 149 21.17 -3.33 14.09
CA HIS A 149 19.81 -3.89 14.02
C HIS A 149 19.76 -5.14 13.15
N ARG A 150 20.45 -5.11 12.00
CA ARG A 150 20.53 -6.27 11.09
C ARG A 150 21.23 -7.45 11.77
N ASN A 151 22.38 -7.20 12.41
CA ASN A 151 23.14 -8.21 13.13
C ASN A 151 22.36 -8.79 14.32
N ASN A 152 21.56 -7.98 15.01
CA ASN A 152 20.71 -8.48 16.08
C ASN A 152 19.60 -9.40 15.55
N LEU A 153 19.00 -9.06 14.41
CA LEU A 153 18.02 -9.91 13.73
C LEU A 153 18.64 -11.23 13.25
N GLU A 154 19.83 -11.17 12.66
CA GLU A 154 20.55 -12.34 12.14
C GLU A 154 21.06 -13.29 13.25
N LYS A 155 21.20 -12.78 14.48
CA LYS A 155 21.54 -13.59 15.66
C LYS A 155 20.35 -14.36 16.25
N ILE A 156 19.13 -14.04 15.87
CA ILE A 156 17.94 -14.80 16.26
C ILE A 156 17.93 -16.11 15.47
N VAL A 157 18.74 -17.07 15.93
CA VAL A 157 18.83 -18.40 15.31
C VAL A 157 17.91 -19.34 16.08
N GLU A 158 16.60 -19.22 15.82
CA GLU A 158 15.62 -20.17 16.32
C GLU A 158 15.02 -20.96 15.14
N ASN A 159 14.56 -22.17 15.38
CA ASN A 159 13.96 -23.04 14.35
C ASN A 159 12.71 -22.44 13.68
N SER A 160 12.18 -21.37 14.25
CA SER A 160 10.98 -20.67 13.77
C SER A 160 11.27 -19.34 13.06
N PHE A 161 12.55 -18.94 12.94
CA PHE A 161 12.96 -17.66 12.33
C PHE A 161 13.87 -17.88 11.14
N SER A 162 13.63 -17.16 10.05
CA SER A 162 14.52 -17.16 8.88
C SER A 162 14.54 -15.82 8.16
N ILE A 163 15.71 -15.49 7.60
CA ILE A 163 15.91 -14.36 6.69
C ILE A 163 16.43 -14.91 5.37
N ASN A 164 15.69 -14.68 4.30
CA ASN A 164 16.02 -15.24 2.99
C ASN A 164 16.16 -14.15 1.94
N ASP A 165 17.17 -14.26 1.09
CA ASP A 165 17.26 -13.53 -0.17
C ASP A 165 16.31 -14.19 -1.18
N ILE A 166 15.40 -13.41 -1.75
CA ILE A 166 14.45 -13.87 -2.76
C ILE A 166 14.41 -12.90 -3.94
N LYS A 167 13.89 -13.38 -5.06
CA LYS A 167 13.58 -12.53 -6.22
C LYS A 167 12.07 -12.51 -6.43
N ILE A 168 11.50 -11.33 -6.42
CA ILE A 168 10.07 -11.11 -6.66
C ILE A 168 9.86 -10.36 -7.97
N LYS A 169 8.69 -10.53 -8.60
CA LYS A 169 8.33 -9.72 -9.77
C LYS A 169 8.10 -8.28 -9.35
N SER A 170 8.64 -7.34 -10.12
CA SER A 170 8.39 -5.92 -9.88
C SER A 170 6.93 -5.56 -10.14
N PRO A 171 6.24 -4.85 -9.22
CA PRO A 171 4.89 -4.35 -9.46
C PRO A 171 4.80 -3.40 -10.66
N ASN A 172 5.87 -2.70 -10.98
CA ASN A 172 5.93 -1.77 -12.12
C ASN A 172 6.13 -2.46 -13.46
N ASN A 173 6.84 -3.58 -13.46
CA ASN A 173 7.13 -4.35 -14.68
C ASN A 173 7.40 -5.82 -14.32
N PRO A 174 6.41 -6.72 -14.45
CA PRO A 174 6.54 -8.13 -14.07
C PRO A 174 7.61 -8.92 -14.83
N ALA A 175 8.13 -8.39 -15.94
CA ALA A 175 9.28 -8.98 -16.64
C ALA A 175 10.62 -8.71 -15.91
N LYS A 176 10.64 -7.75 -14.98
CA LYS A 176 11.81 -7.45 -14.15
C LYS A 176 11.65 -8.09 -12.77
N LEU A 177 12.76 -8.56 -12.23
CA LEU A 177 12.83 -9.08 -10.87
C LEU A 177 13.46 -8.02 -9.94
N LEU A 178 12.93 -7.94 -8.73
CA LEU A 178 13.48 -7.17 -7.62
C LEU A 178 14.18 -8.13 -6.66
N ASP A 179 15.39 -7.78 -6.25
CA ASP A 179 16.06 -8.45 -5.14
C ASP A 179 15.42 -8.01 -3.82
N ALA A 180 14.96 -8.96 -3.04
CA ALA A 180 14.22 -8.71 -1.81
C ALA A 180 14.70 -9.59 -0.65
N LYS A 181 14.46 -9.12 0.57
CA LYS A 181 14.61 -9.88 1.81
C LYS A 181 13.23 -10.28 2.31
N LEU A 182 13.08 -11.56 2.59
CA LEU A 182 11.90 -12.11 3.25
C LEU A 182 12.28 -12.63 4.63
N ILE A 183 11.72 -12.03 5.66
CA ILE A 183 11.84 -12.43 7.05
C ILE A 183 10.59 -13.22 7.41
N LYS A 184 10.77 -14.39 8.00
CA LYS A 184 9.67 -15.25 8.47
C LYS A 184 9.89 -15.60 9.94
N PHE A 185 8.79 -15.59 10.68
CA PHE A 185 8.71 -16.10 12.05
C PHE A 185 7.43 -16.93 12.22
N SER A 186 7.48 -18.08 12.94
CA SER A 186 6.33 -18.98 13.15
C SER A 186 6.37 -19.71 14.48
#